data_0ddd18a878db5fb748b7121978439bc6
#
_entry.id   0ddd18a878db5fb748b7121978439bc6
#
_cell.length_a   1.000
_cell.length_b   1.000
_cell.length_c   1.000
_cell.angle_alpha   90.00
_cell.angle_beta   90.00
_cell.angle_gamma   90.00
#
_symmetry.space_group_name_H-M   'P 1'
#
loop_
_entity.id
_entity.type
_entity.pdbx_description
1 polymer ?
#
loop_
_entity_poly.entity_id
_entity_poly.type
_entity_poly.pdbx_seq_one_letter_code
_entity_poly.pdbx_strand_id
1 'polypeptide(L)'
;GFAFGAFYYTLLGRQWMAALGKTEAELSRGNKATPFIVAAVAQIVLAFVLAGAIGHLGPGQVTARNGVISGAILWAGIVMTTMAVNHRFQGSKWSLTLIDGAHWLGVLVLQGFVIGLIGV
;
A
#
# COMPACT_ATOMS: atom_id res chain seq x y z
N GLY A 1 -7.03 -1.94 -5.06
CA GLY A 1 -6.30 -1.52 -3.88
C GLY A 1 -7.03 -1.68 -2.57
N PHE A 2 -8.15 -0.99 -2.39
CA PHE A 2 -8.87 -1.01 -1.10
C PHE A 2 -9.42 -2.41 -0.75
N ALA A 3 -10.04 -3.08 -1.73
CA ALA A 3 -10.55 -4.44 -1.54
C ALA A 3 -9.42 -5.43 -1.23
N PHE A 4 -8.28 -5.29 -1.89
CA PHE A 4 -7.10 -6.08 -1.59
C PHE A 4 -6.63 -5.87 -0.15
N GLY A 5 -6.61 -4.62 0.33
CA GLY A 5 -6.24 -4.32 1.71
C GLY A 5 -7.16 -4.98 2.73
N ALA A 6 -8.46 -4.91 2.49
CA ALA A 6 -9.44 -5.55 3.36
C ALA A 6 -9.21 -7.07 3.43
N PHE A 7 -8.99 -7.72 2.30
CA PHE A 7 -8.70 -9.14 2.23
C PHE A 7 -7.38 -9.48 2.94
N TYR A 8 -6.32 -8.70 2.66
CA TYR A 8 -4.99 -8.91 3.21
C TYR A 8 -4.99 -8.86 4.74
N TYR A 9 -5.58 -7.81 5.32
CA TYR A 9 -5.59 -7.65 6.78
C TYR A 9 -6.61 -8.55 7.47
N THR A 10 -7.61 -9.06 6.75
CA THR A 10 -8.47 -10.12 7.27
C THR A 10 -7.67 -11.42 7.45
N LEU A 11 -6.84 -11.77 6.48
CA LEU A 11 -6.01 -12.97 6.55
C LEU A 11 -4.89 -12.84 7.58
N LEU A 12 -4.24 -11.69 7.65
CA LEU A 12 -3.05 -11.47 8.48
C LEU A 12 -3.32 -10.66 9.74
N GLY A 13 -4.58 -10.50 10.12
CA GLY A 13 -4.97 -9.68 11.26
C GLY A 13 -4.28 -10.04 12.57
N ARG A 14 -4.15 -11.34 12.86
CA ARG A 14 -3.47 -11.81 14.09
C ARG A 14 -1.99 -11.46 14.07
N GLN A 15 -1.32 -11.72 12.95
CA GLN A 15 0.10 -11.43 12.79
C GLN A 15 0.34 -9.92 12.85
N TRP A 16 -0.55 -9.15 12.24
CA TRP A 16 -0.48 -7.69 12.27
C TRP A 16 -0.65 -7.14 13.69
N MET A 17 -1.66 -7.60 14.42
CA MET A 17 -1.89 -7.17 15.80
C MET A 17 -0.72 -7.55 16.70
N ALA A 18 -0.16 -8.75 16.53
CA ALA A 18 1.02 -9.18 17.28
C ALA A 18 2.24 -8.30 16.96
N ALA A 19 2.44 -7.97 15.68
CA ALA A 19 3.53 -7.11 15.26
C ALA A 19 3.36 -5.68 15.76
N LEU A 20 2.11 -5.19 15.79
CA LEU A 20 1.78 -3.87 16.31
C LEU A 20 1.89 -3.80 17.83
N GLY A 21 1.75 -4.93 18.52
CA GLY A 21 1.78 -5.00 19.97
C GLY A 21 0.48 -4.54 20.63
N LYS A 22 -0.64 -4.65 19.92
CA LYS A 22 -1.97 -4.24 20.41
C LYS A 22 -2.96 -5.39 20.34
N THR A 23 -3.91 -5.39 21.27
CA THR A 23 -5.02 -6.33 21.27
C THR A 23 -6.17 -5.80 20.41
N GLU A 24 -7.09 -6.70 20.05
CA GLU A 24 -8.31 -6.33 19.35
C GLU A 24 -9.13 -5.29 20.13
N ALA A 25 -9.20 -5.43 21.46
CA ALA A 25 -9.91 -4.50 22.31
C ALA A 25 -9.29 -3.09 22.26
N GLU A 26 -7.97 -2.99 22.26
CA GLU A 26 -7.26 -1.71 22.16
C GLU A 26 -7.52 -1.03 20.83
N LEU A 27 -7.50 -1.79 19.74
CA LEU A 27 -7.77 -1.27 18.39
C LEU A 27 -9.22 -0.82 18.22
N SER A 28 -10.15 -1.47 18.94
CA SER A 28 -11.58 -1.15 18.88
C SER A 28 -11.97 0.13 19.60
N ARG A 29 -11.07 0.71 20.41
CA ARG A 29 -11.36 1.92 21.19
C ARG A 29 -11.41 3.19 20.36
N GLY A 30 -10.74 3.21 19.22
CA GLY A 30 -10.67 4.39 18.36
C GLY A 30 -11.87 4.51 17.43
N ASN A 31 -11.91 5.61 16.67
CA ASN A 31 -12.89 5.80 15.61
C ASN A 31 -12.56 4.83 14.46
N LYS A 32 -13.46 3.90 14.22
CA LYS A 32 -13.27 2.86 13.19
C LYS A 32 -13.41 3.39 11.76
N ALA A 33 -14.14 4.48 11.57
CA ALA A 33 -14.39 5.04 10.25
C ALA A 33 -13.17 5.82 9.72
N THR A 34 -12.46 6.55 10.57
CA THR A 34 -11.34 7.41 10.16
C THR A 34 -10.24 6.65 9.39
N PRO A 35 -9.72 5.51 9.88
CA PRO A 35 -8.70 4.79 9.12
C PRO A 35 -9.16 4.36 7.73
N PHE A 36 -10.40 3.93 7.59
CA PHE A 36 -10.94 3.50 6.29
C PHE A 36 -11.14 4.68 5.34
N ILE A 37 -11.59 5.83 5.85
CA ILE A 37 -11.73 7.05 5.03
C ILE A 37 -10.36 7.50 4.56
N VAL A 38 -9.38 7.55 5.45
CA VAL A 38 -8.01 7.95 5.11
C VAL A 38 -7.42 6.97 4.07
N ALA A 39 -7.62 5.68 4.27
CA ALA A 39 -7.13 4.67 3.33
C ALA A 39 -7.76 4.83 1.94
N ALA A 40 -9.06 5.06 1.88
CA ALA A 40 -9.76 5.26 0.61
C ALA A 40 -9.24 6.50 -0.13
N VAL A 41 -9.13 7.62 0.56
CA VAL A 41 -8.62 8.87 -0.03
C VAL A 41 -7.17 8.69 -0.47
N ALA A 42 -6.34 8.10 0.39
CA ALA A 42 -4.92 7.88 0.09
C ALA A 42 -4.75 7.00 -1.15
N GLN A 43 -5.55 5.95 -1.29
CA GLN A 43 -5.44 5.06 -2.45
C GLN A 43 -5.91 5.73 -3.74
N ILE A 44 -6.89 6.63 -3.67
CA ILE A 44 -7.30 7.42 -4.83
C ILE A 44 -6.15 8.35 -5.27
N VAL A 45 -5.55 9.07 -4.32
CA VAL A 45 -4.41 9.95 -4.60
C VAL A 45 -3.26 9.14 -5.19
N LEU A 46 -2.98 7.99 -4.59
CA LEU A 46 -1.89 7.11 -5.04
C LEU A 46 -2.12 6.62 -6.47
N ALA A 47 -3.37 6.28 -6.82
CA ALA A 47 -3.70 5.86 -8.18
C ALA A 47 -3.45 6.98 -9.20
N PHE A 48 -3.81 8.22 -8.88
CA PHE A 48 -3.53 9.37 -9.76
C PHE A 48 -2.04 9.60 -9.93
N VAL A 49 -1.27 9.56 -8.84
CA VAL A 49 0.18 9.73 -8.88
C VAL A 49 0.83 8.62 -9.70
N LEU A 50 0.41 7.39 -9.50
CA LEU A 50 0.94 6.24 -10.23
C LEU A 50 0.60 6.33 -11.72
N ALA A 51 -0.64 6.71 -12.06
CA ALA A 51 -1.03 6.93 -13.46
C ALA A 51 -0.16 8.01 -14.12
N GLY A 52 0.11 9.09 -13.41
CA GLY A 52 1.02 10.14 -13.89
C GLY A 52 2.43 9.63 -14.10
N ALA A 53 2.95 8.87 -13.14
CA ALA A 53 4.30 8.30 -13.24
C ALA A 53 4.43 7.36 -14.44
N ILE A 54 3.45 6.50 -14.66
CA ILE A 54 3.44 5.58 -15.81
C ILE A 54 3.30 6.37 -17.12
N GLY A 55 2.44 7.39 -17.13
CA GLY A 55 2.23 8.24 -18.29
C GLY A 55 3.48 8.99 -18.73
N HIS A 56 4.36 9.34 -17.80
CA HIS A 56 5.63 9.99 -18.12
C HIS A 56 6.59 9.09 -18.91
N LEU A 57 6.36 7.80 -18.97
CA LEU A 57 7.18 6.90 -19.80
C LEU A 57 7.03 7.18 -21.30
N GLY A 58 5.94 7.83 -21.70
CA GLY A 58 5.73 8.27 -23.07
C GLY A 58 4.61 7.51 -23.79
N PRO A 59 4.29 7.94 -25.02
CA PRO A 59 3.23 7.30 -25.81
C PRO A 59 3.48 5.80 -26.01
N GLY A 60 2.43 5.01 -25.85
CA GLY A 60 2.49 3.55 -26.03
C GLY A 60 3.15 2.80 -24.86
N GLN A 61 3.57 3.49 -23.80
CA GLN A 61 4.25 2.85 -22.68
C GLN A 61 3.32 2.53 -21.50
N VAL A 62 2.08 2.97 -21.52
CA VAL A 62 1.11 2.66 -20.47
C VAL A 62 0.57 1.26 -20.70
N THR A 63 1.28 0.26 -20.20
CA THR A 63 0.98 -1.16 -20.35
C THR A 63 0.89 -1.82 -18.97
N ALA A 64 0.27 -2.99 -18.90
CA ALA A 64 0.20 -3.77 -17.67
C ALA A 64 1.60 -4.07 -17.13
N ARG A 65 2.54 -4.45 -18.00
CA ARG A 65 3.92 -4.72 -17.61
C ARG A 65 4.60 -3.50 -16.99
N ASN A 66 4.52 -2.36 -17.66
CA ASN A 66 5.14 -1.13 -17.18
C ASN A 66 4.44 -0.62 -15.91
N GLY A 67 3.14 -0.81 -15.79
CA GLY A 67 2.40 -0.48 -14.59
C GLY A 67 2.86 -1.27 -13.37
N VAL A 68 3.05 -2.57 -13.53
CA VAL A 68 3.56 -3.44 -12.46
C VAL A 68 4.98 -3.04 -12.07
N ILE A 69 5.85 -2.85 -13.05
CA ILE A 69 7.25 -2.46 -12.82
C ILE A 69 7.32 -1.11 -12.11
N SER A 70 6.57 -0.13 -12.58
CA SER A 70 6.55 1.20 -11.97
C SER A 70 6.03 1.16 -10.53
N GLY A 71 4.96 0.40 -10.30
CA GLY A 71 4.44 0.20 -8.94
C GLY A 71 5.46 -0.42 -8.00
N ALA A 72 6.17 -1.45 -8.46
CA ALA A 72 7.21 -2.11 -7.67
C ALA A 72 8.40 -1.19 -7.37
N ILE A 73 8.83 -0.39 -8.34
CA ILE A 73 9.93 0.57 -8.16
C ILE A 73 9.56 1.65 -7.16
N LEU A 74 8.37 2.24 -7.28
CA LEU A 74 7.89 3.26 -6.34
C LEU A 74 7.73 2.70 -4.94
N TRP A 75 7.26 1.45 -4.84
CA TRP A 75 7.19 0.76 -3.56
C TRP A 75 8.58 0.63 -2.92
N ALA A 76 9.54 0.09 -3.63
CA ALA A 76 10.88 -0.13 -3.09
C ALA A 76 11.60 1.17 -2.76
N GLY A 77 11.51 2.17 -3.63
CA GLY A 77 12.27 3.41 -3.51
C GLY A 77 11.65 4.47 -2.62
N ILE A 78 10.34 4.44 -2.42
CA ILE A 78 9.64 5.47 -1.63
C ILE A 78 8.91 4.86 -0.44
N VAL A 79 8.01 3.91 -0.68
CA VAL A 79 7.14 3.38 0.38
C VAL A 79 7.94 2.63 1.43
N MET A 80 8.74 1.66 1.03
CA MET A 80 9.51 0.84 1.97
C MET A 80 10.60 1.64 2.68
N THR A 81 11.27 2.53 1.98
CA THR A 81 12.29 3.38 2.60
C THR A 81 11.70 4.26 3.68
N THR A 82 10.59 4.94 3.37
CA THR A 82 9.90 5.83 4.31
C THR A 82 9.34 5.05 5.51
N MET A 83 8.70 3.92 5.24
CA MET A 83 8.12 3.08 6.28
C MET A 83 9.19 2.49 7.20
N ALA A 84 10.31 2.03 6.64
CA ALA A 84 11.41 1.47 7.44
C ALA A 84 11.97 2.51 8.42
N VAL A 85 12.17 3.74 7.95
CA VAL A 85 12.65 4.83 8.79
C VAL A 85 11.64 5.15 9.89
N ASN A 86 10.39 5.40 9.53
CA ASN A 86 9.36 5.80 10.50
C ASN A 86 9.12 4.71 11.54
N HIS A 87 9.05 3.45 11.14
CA HIS A 87 8.84 2.35 12.06
C HIS A 87 10.02 2.18 13.03
N ARG A 88 11.26 2.42 12.59
CA ARG A 88 12.42 2.34 13.49
C ARG A 88 12.40 3.45 14.53
N PHE A 89 12.08 4.69 14.14
CA PHE A 89 11.95 5.78 15.09
C PHE A 89 10.79 5.60 16.07
N GLN A 90 9.72 4.94 15.65
CA GLN A 90 8.56 4.63 16.49
C GLN A 90 8.80 3.42 17.41
N GLY A 91 9.92 2.73 17.26
CA GLY A 91 10.19 1.52 18.03
C GLY A 91 9.36 0.32 17.59
N SER A 92 8.79 0.35 16.40
CA SER A 92 7.99 -0.75 15.86
C SER A 92 8.85 -1.94 15.47
N LYS A 93 8.26 -3.14 15.52
CA LYS A 93 8.95 -4.36 15.11
C LYS A 93 9.13 -4.42 13.60
N TRP A 94 10.20 -5.10 13.16
CA TRP A 94 10.41 -5.37 11.73
C TRP A 94 9.28 -6.19 11.11
N SER A 95 8.65 -7.09 11.88
CA SER A 95 7.49 -7.84 11.40
C SER A 95 6.35 -6.94 10.96
N LEU A 96 6.10 -5.84 11.67
CA LEU A 96 5.10 -4.84 11.28
C LEU A 96 5.46 -4.20 9.94
N THR A 97 6.72 -3.80 9.78
CA THR A 97 7.21 -3.18 8.54
C THR A 97 7.06 -4.13 7.35
N LEU A 98 7.36 -5.42 7.55
CA LEU A 98 7.22 -6.41 6.48
C LEU A 98 5.76 -6.67 6.13
N ILE A 99 4.87 -6.77 7.12
CA ILE A 99 3.44 -7.00 6.88
C ILE A 99 2.82 -5.81 6.15
N ASP A 100 3.02 -4.60 6.67
CA ASP A 100 2.47 -3.40 6.06
C ASP A 100 3.13 -3.12 4.70
N GLY A 101 4.42 -3.33 4.59
CA GLY A 101 5.16 -3.16 3.34
C GLY A 101 4.65 -4.08 2.23
N ALA A 102 4.43 -5.34 2.55
CA ALA A 102 3.88 -6.30 1.58
C ALA A 102 2.47 -5.92 1.13
N HIS A 103 1.66 -5.38 2.04
CA HIS A 103 0.34 -4.83 1.70
C HIS A 103 0.46 -3.74 0.64
N TRP A 104 1.34 -2.76 0.84
CA TRP A 104 1.50 -1.64 -0.09
C TRP A 104 2.12 -2.06 -1.41
N LEU A 105 2.98 -3.08 -1.42
CA LEU A 105 3.46 -3.68 -2.66
C LEU A 105 2.28 -4.23 -3.48
N GLY A 106 1.39 -4.98 -2.82
CA GLY A 106 0.19 -5.51 -3.48
C GLY A 106 -0.71 -4.40 -4.02
N VAL A 107 -0.92 -3.34 -3.24
CA VAL A 107 -1.74 -2.18 -3.68
C VAL A 107 -1.15 -1.54 -4.93
N LEU A 108 0.14 -1.22 -4.91
CA LEU A 108 0.80 -0.52 -6.02
C LEU A 108 0.90 -1.39 -7.27
N VAL A 109 1.20 -2.67 -7.10
CA VAL A 109 1.27 -3.60 -8.24
C VAL A 109 -0.12 -3.78 -8.87
N LEU A 110 -1.16 -3.96 -8.06
CA LEU A 110 -2.54 -4.08 -8.58
C LEU A 110 -3.00 -2.81 -9.27
N GLN A 111 -2.76 -1.66 -8.67
CA GLN A 111 -3.11 -0.37 -9.29
C GLN A 111 -2.37 -0.18 -10.60
N GLY A 112 -1.07 -0.44 -10.62
CA GLY A 112 -0.25 -0.31 -11.81
C GLY A 112 -0.70 -1.26 -12.92
N PHE A 113 -1.05 -2.49 -12.57
CA PHE A 113 -1.57 -3.47 -13.52
C PHE A 113 -2.88 -3.00 -14.15
N VAL A 114 -3.83 -2.55 -13.34
CA VAL A 114 -5.14 -2.08 -13.82
C VAL A 114 -4.98 -0.83 -14.68
N ILE A 115 -4.19 0.15 -14.25
CA ILE A 115 -3.91 1.36 -15.03
C ILE A 115 -3.29 1.00 -16.37
N GLY A 116 -2.34 0.08 -16.36
CA GLY A 116 -1.68 -0.39 -17.57
C GLY A 116 -2.62 -1.11 -18.53
N LEU A 117 -3.58 -1.88 -18.01
CA LEU A 117 -4.61 -2.53 -18.82
C LEU A 117 -5.54 -1.53 -19.48
N ILE A 118 -5.90 -0.47 -18.76
CA ILE A 118 -6.75 0.60 -19.31
C ILE A 118 -6.01 1.40 -20.37
N GLY A 119 -4.71 1.56 -20.23
CA GLY A 119 -3.87 2.26 -21.20
C GLY A 119 -3.91 3.78 -21.08
N VAL A 120 -4.27 4.28 -19.91
CA VAL A 120 -4.44 5.73 -19.68
C VAL A 120 -3.24 6.30 -18.97
#